data_408ffa04d067c7608acae9f12278486e
#
_entry.id   408ffa04d067c7608acae9f12278486e
#
_cell.length_a   1.000
_cell.length_b   1.000
_cell.length_c   1.000
_cell.angle_alpha   90.00
_cell.angle_beta   90.00
_cell.angle_gamma   90.00
#
_symmetry.space_group_name_H-M   'P 1'
#
loop_
_entity.id
_entity.type
_entity.pdbx_description
1 polymer ?
#
loop_
_entity_poly.entity_id
_entity_poly.type
_entity_poly.pdbx_seq_one_letter_code
_entity_poly.pdbx_strand_id
1 'polypeptide(L)'
;MDNKQQAQQRADQIQSFYDEVKLLESDQVLQLGADQREAVASYHERLLTTLTEKFDIDTTSRQKQLSAGMKIASFIGALALAASVFFLFYQFWGYFTTPVQVSLLISAPLLTLLLTWWVSRREATGYFAKLLGMVSFACFVLNLVMLGQIFNITPSDKALLAWAAYGFILAYAFDVRLLLAMGILSLAGFIAARTGTWSGMYWLSVGERPEHFFLPALIIFTLPLWMRQQHYSGFAPIYRVFGCLLFLLPVLVLSNWGYGSYLPWDATIIEGAYQVLGFVVSAGLIALGLRRQWPDVINTGNAFFVLFLYTKFFDWWWDIMPKYLFFLVIALTSLLLLFVYKRVRLQSQLTEDGRG
;
A
#
# COMPACT_ATOMS: atom_id res chain seq x y z
N MET A 1 24.90 -10.28 1.71
CA MET A 1 23.66 -10.03 0.96
C MET A 1 22.69 -11.15 1.31
N ASP A 2 21.65 -10.83 2.04
CA ASP A 2 20.77 -11.85 2.65
C ASP A 2 19.39 -11.94 2.01
N ASN A 3 19.12 -11.16 0.94
CA ASN A 3 17.79 -11.09 0.33
C ASN A 3 17.90 -10.96 -1.20
N LYS A 4 17.00 -11.66 -1.95
CA LYS A 4 16.83 -11.56 -3.42
C LYS A 4 16.70 -10.11 -3.90
N GLN A 5 16.00 -9.25 -3.15
CA GLN A 5 15.81 -7.85 -3.52
C GLN A 5 17.13 -7.06 -3.53
N GLN A 6 17.99 -7.27 -2.54
CA GLN A 6 19.31 -6.65 -2.49
C GLN A 6 20.23 -7.19 -3.61
N ALA A 7 20.13 -8.48 -3.90
CA ALA A 7 20.87 -9.10 -5.00
C ALA A 7 20.43 -8.53 -6.36
N GLN A 8 19.13 -8.36 -6.58
CA GLN A 8 18.59 -7.74 -7.79
C GLN A 8 19.00 -6.27 -7.91
N GLN A 9 18.93 -5.49 -6.83
CA GLN A 9 19.41 -4.10 -6.83
C GLN A 9 20.90 -4.01 -7.18
N ARG A 10 21.71 -4.94 -6.69
CA ARG A 10 23.12 -4.96 -7.03
C ARG A 10 23.37 -5.29 -8.50
N ALA A 11 22.62 -6.24 -9.07
CA ALA A 11 22.67 -6.53 -10.50
C ALA A 11 22.27 -5.31 -11.35
N ASP A 12 21.23 -4.59 -10.92
CA ASP A 12 20.77 -3.38 -11.60
C ASP A 12 21.80 -2.26 -11.54
N GLN A 13 22.49 -2.08 -10.40
CA GLN A 13 23.60 -1.13 -10.26
C GLN A 13 24.78 -1.47 -11.18
N ILE A 14 25.11 -2.76 -11.30
CA ILE A 14 26.17 -3.20 -12.21
C ILE A 14 25.80 -2.88 -13.67
N GLN A 15 24.55 -3.13 -14.05
CA GLN A 15 24.09 -2.82 -15.41
C GLN A 15 24.10 -1.32 -15.68
N SER A 16 23.57 -0.51 -14.74
CA SER A 16 23.62 0.96 -14.85
C SER A 16 25.06 1.49 -14.94
N PHE A 17 26.00 0.88 -14.21
CA PHE A 17 27.42 1.22 -14.30
C PHE A 17 27.99 0.97 -15.71
N TYR A 18 27.67 -0.17 -16.32
CA TYR A 18 28.15 -0.44 -17.71
C TYR A 18 27.51 0.52 -18.73
N ASP A 19 26.23 0.83 -18.57
CA ASP A 19 25.54 1.77 -19.45
C ASP A 19 26.15 3.18 -19.34
N GLU A 20 26.46 3.63 -18.10
CA GLU A 20 27.12 4.91 -17.85
C GLU A 20 28.55 4.96 -18.37
N VAL A 21 29.36 3.92 -18.13
CA VAL A 21 30.72 3.83 -18.66
C VAL A 21 30.71 3.90 -20.19
N LYS A 22 29.77 3.22 -20.85
CA LYS A 22 29.65 3.24 -22.31
C LYS A 22 29.30 4.65 -22.82
N LEU A 23 28.46 5.38 -22.10
CA LEU A 23 28.08 6.75 -22.42
C LEU A 23 29.28 7.70 -22.25
N LEU A 24 29.99 7.62 -21.14
CA LEU A 24 31.17 8.44 -20.87
C LEU A 24 32.33 8.15 -21.84
N GLU A 25 32.46 6.90 -22.31
CA GLU A 25 33.43 6.55 -23.37
C GLU A 25 33.01 7.12 -24.72
N SER A 26 31.69 7.12 -25.05
CA SER A 26 31.21 7.73 -26.30
C SER A 26 31.41 9.24 -26.31
N ASP A 27 31.30 9.89 -25.14
CA ASP A 27 31.51 11.33 -24.97
C ASP A 27 33.01 11.72 -24.79
N GLN A 28 33.92 10.72 -24.87
CA GLN A 28 35.36 10.90 -24.70
C GLN A 28 35.79 11.48 -23.34
N VAL A 29 34.92 11.37 -22.33
CA VAL A 29 35.18 11.86 -20.95
C VAL A 29 35.96 10.83 -20.14
N LEU A 30 35.79 9.52 -20.43
CA LEU A 30 36.43 8.41 -19.74
C LEU A 30 37.10 7.49 -20.78
N GLN A 31 38.32 7.06 -20.50
CA GLN A 31 39.01 6.00 -21.26
C GLN A 31 39.52 4.96 -20.27
N LEU A 32 38.87 3.79 -20.24
CA LEU A 32 39.34 2.65 -19.48
C LEU A 32 40.40 1.87 -20.26
N GLY A 33 41.56 1.63 -19.64
CA GLY A 33 42.55 0.74 -20.18
C GLY A 33 42.04 -0.69 -20.35
N ALA A 34 42.59 -1.46 -21.29
CA ALA A 34 42.16 -2.83 -21.57
C ALA A 34 42.21 -3.71 -20.31
N ASP A 35 43.28 -3.62 -19.53
CA ASP A 35 43.49 -4.39 -18.30
C ASP A 35 42.43 -4.02 -17.20
N GLN A 36 42.10 -2.73 -17.08
CA GLN A 36 41.11 -2.26 -16.11
C GLN A 36 39.71 -2.74 -16.50
N ARG A 37 39.39 -2.70 -17.80
CA ARG A 37 38.12 -3.18 -18.33
C ARG A 37 37.93 -4.68 -18.07
N GLU A 38 38.97 -5.47 -18.32
CA GLU A 38 38.97 -6.91 -18.09
C GLU A 38 38.87 -7.26 -16.60
N ALA A 39 39.58 -6.55 -15.73
CA ALA A 39 39.53 -6.74 -14.29
C ALA A 39 38.13 -6.44 -13.73
N VAL A 40 37.49 -5.34 -14.14
CA VAL A 40 36.12 -4.98 -13.72
C VAL A 40 35.10 -5.97 -14.28
N ALA A 41 35.24 -6.36 -15.56
CA ALA A 41 34.32 -7.32 -16.19
C ALA A 41 34.37 -8.68 -15.47
N SER A 42 35.57 -9.22 -15.23
CA SER A 42 35.77 -10.51 -14.54
C SER A 42 35.27 -10.51 -13.09
N TYR A 43 35.37 -9.38 -12.39
CA TYR A 43 34.80 -9.21 -11.05
C TYR A 43 33.26 -9.22 -11.07
N HIS A 44 32.68 -8.43 -11.97
CA HIS A 44 31.22 -8.35 -12.07
C HIS A 44 30.60 -9.66 -12.55
N GLU A 45 31.24 -10.35 -13.51
CA GLU A 45 30.76 -11.64 -14.02
C GLU A 45 30.71 -12.69 -12.89
N ARG A 46 31.80 -12.82 -12.12
CA ARG A 46 31.81 -13.72 -10.95
C ARG A 46 30.75 -13.38 -9.92
N LEU A 47 30.56 -12.08 -9.65
CA LEU A 47 29.54 -11.63 -8.70
C LEU A 47 28.13 -11.93 -9.22
N LEU A 48 27.83 -11.62 -10.48
CA LEU A 48 26.55 -11.89 -11.11
C LEU A 48 26.24 -13.38 -11.16
N THR A 49 27.21 -14.23 -11.52
CA THR A 49 27.06 -15.70 -11.51
C THR A 49 26.67 -16.19 -10.11
N THR A 50 27.42 -15.77 -9.09
CA THR A 50 27.11 -16.14 -7.70
C THR A 50 25.73 -15.67 -7.24
N LEU A 51 25.33 -14.47 -7.63
CA LEU A 51 24.02 -13.91 -7.28
C LEU A 51 22.88 -14.61 -8.05
N THR A 52 23.10 -14.99 -9.31
CA THR A 52 22.13 -15.71 -10.13
C THR A 52 21.90 -17.12 -9.59
N GLU A 53 22.96 -17.83 -9.24
CA GLU A 53 22.87 -19.19 -8.67
C GLU A 53 22.17 -19.21 -7.31
N LYS A 54 22.45 -18.19 -6.48
CA LYS A 54 21.93 -18.14 -5.11
C LYS A 54 20.51 -17.56 -4.99
N PHE A 55 20.14 -16.61 -5.86
CA PHE A 55 18.92 -15.81 -5.71
C PHE A 55 18.02 -15.78 -6.94
N ASP A 56 18.39 -16.45 -8.03
CA ASP A 56 17.63 -16.45 -9.30
C ASP A 56 17.22 -15.01 -9.70
N ILE A 57 18.25 -14.17 -9.96
CA ILE A 57 18.09 -12.77 -10.35
C ILE A 57 18.06 -12.59 -11.87
N ASP A 58 17.35 -11.57 -12.32
CA ASP A 58 17.32 -11.17 -13.74
C ASP A 58 18.50 -10.23 -14.05
N THR A 59 19.44 -10.68 -14.89
CA THR A 59 20.65 -9.93 -15.23
C THR A 59 20.50 -9.05 -16.47
N THR A 60 19.47 -9.27 -17.31
CA THR A 60 19.23 -8.52 -18.53
C THR A 60 17.84 -7.90 -18.54
N SER A 61 17.67 -6.78 -19.28
CA SER A 61 16.36 -6.12 -19.46
C SER A 61 15.31 -7.06 -20.05
N ARG A 62 15.73 -7.97 -20.96
CA ARG A 62 14.85 -8.96 -21.55
C ARG A 62 14.37 -10.01 -20.53
N GLN A 63 15.28 -10.47 -19.66
CA GLN A 63 14.92 -11.40 -18.57
C GLN A 63 13.96 -10.75 -17.59
N LYS A 64 14.17 -9.47 -17.24
CA LYS A 64 13.25 -8.70 -16.37
C LYS A 64 11.85 -8.60 -16.96
N GLN A 65 11.74 -8.30 -18.26
CA GLN A 65 10.45 -8.24 -18.95
C GLN A 65 9.76 -9.61 -19.00
N LEU A 66 10.51 -10.68 -19.29
CA LEU A 66 9.98 -12.05 -19.28
C LEU A 66 9.56 -12.48 -17.87
N SER A 67 10.36 -12.17 -16.86
CA SER A 67 10.03 -12.45 -15.45
C SER A 67 8.79 -11.70 -15.00
N ALA A 68 8.64 -10.42 -15.38
CA ALA A 68 7.42 -9.64 -15.12
C ALA A 68 6.20 -10.25 -15.83
N GLY A 69 6.35 -10.64 -17.10
CA GLY A 69 5.28 -11.30 -17.86
C GLY A 69 4.86 -12.64 -17.24
N MET A 70 5.82 -13.47 -16.83
CA MET A 70 5.54 -14.72 -16.12
C MET A 70 4.80 -14.49 -14.80
N LYS A 71 5.19 -13.48 -14.01
CA LYS A 71 4.49 -13.11 -12.76
C LYS A 71 3.05 -12.69 -13.02
N ILE A 72 2.82 -11.86 -14.04
CA ILE A 72 1.47 -11.42 -14.45
C ILE A 72 0.64 -12.63 -14.92
N ALA A 73 1.18 -13.47 -15.80
CA ALA A 73 0.49 -14.66 -16.29
C ALA A 73 0.16 -15.65 -15.15
N SER A 74 1.11 -15.87 -14.22
CA SER A 74 0.90 -16.73 -13.05
C SER A 74 -0.17 -16.16 -12.11
N PHE A 75 -0.19 -14.82 -11.91
CA PHE A 75 -1.20 -14.16 -11.11
C PHE A 75 -2.60 -14.27 -11.73
N ILE A 76 -2.72 -14.01 -13.05
CA ILE A 76 -3.98 -14.16 -13.78
C ILE A 76 -4.44 -15.62 -13.76
N GLY A 77 -3.53 -16.58 -13.97
CA GLY A 77 -3.82 -18.01 -13.89
C GLY A 77 -4.30 -18.45 -12.51
N ALA A 78 -3.65 -17.95 -11.45
CA ALA A 78 -4.07 -18.24 -10.08
C ALA A 78 -5.44 -17.62 -9.77
N LEU A 79 -5.69 -16.39 -10.24
CA LEU A 79 -6.99 -15.73 -10.09
C LEU A 79 -8.11 -16.46 -10.84
N ALA A 80 -7.85 -16.89 -12.08
CA ALA A 80 -8.79 -17.66 -12.88
C ALA A 80 -9.08 -19.04 -12.22
N LEU A 81 -8.06 -19.71 -11.69
CA LEU A 81 -8.24 -20.94 -10.95
C LEU A 81 -9.06 -20.74 -9.68
N ALA A 82 -8.76 -19.70 -8.90
CA ALA A 82 -9.54 -19.32 -7.73
C ALA A 82 -11.00 -19.04 -8.07
N ALA A 83 -11.24 -18.29 -9.14
CA ALA A 83 -12.58 -18.01 -9.66
C ALA A 83 -13.29 -19.31 -10.10
N SER A 84 -12.59 -20.19 -10.81
CA SER A 84 -13.14 -21.50 -11.23
C SER A 84 -13.57 -22.34 -10.02
N VAL A 85 -12.72 -22.44 -9.00
CA VAL A 85 -13.04 -23.15 -7.75
C VAL A 85 -14.22 -22.47 -7.06
N PHE A 86 -14.25 -21.14 -7.00
CA PHE A 86 -15.35 -20.39 -6.40
C PHE A 86 -16.68 -20.68 -7.11
N PHE A 87 -16.73 -20.61 -8.44
CA PHE A 87 -17.95 -20.89 -9.21
C PHE A 87 -18.39 -22.35 -9.11
N LEU A 88 -17.44 -23.29 -9.06
CA LEU A 88 -17.73 -24.69 -8.84
C LEU A 88 -18.39 -24.88 -7.46
N PHE A 89 -17.80 -24.30 -6.41
CA PHE A 89 -18.40 -24.31 -5.07
C PHE A 89 -19.78 -23.66 -5.07
N TYR A 90 -19.92 -22.47 -5.66
CA TYR A 90 -21.19 -21.75 -5.73
C TYR A 90 -22.30 -22.59 -6.39
N GLN A 91 -21.96 -23.28 -7.49
CA GLN A 91 -22.91 -24.12 -8.20
C GLN A 91 -23.34 -25.36 -7.42
N PHE A 92 -22.41 -26.01 -6.72
CA PHE A 92 -22.68 -27.26 -6.01
C PHE A 92 -22.98 -27.08 -4.51
N TRP A 93 -22.83 -25.87 -3.98
CA TRP A 93 -22.96 -25.57 -2.56
C TRP A 93 -24.29 -26.05 -1.96
N GLY A 94 -25.38 -25.83 -2.66
CA GLY A 94 -26.73 -26.23 -2.22
C GLY A 94 -26.99 -27.73 -2.17
N TYR A 95 -26.16 -28.55 -2.81
CA TYR A 95 -26.28 -30.01 -2.77
C TYR A 95 -25.57 -30.64 -1.58
N PHE A 96 -24.66 -29.88 -0.92
CA PHE A 96 -23.96 -30.42 0.25
C PHE A 96 -24.83 -30.33 1.50
N THR A 97 -24.78 -31.38 2.33
CA THR A 97 -25.38 -31.33 3.66
C THR A 97 -24.61 -30.36 4.56
N THR A 98 -25.31 -29.77 5.53
CA THR A 98 -24.70 -28.80 6.48
C THR A 98 -23.40 -29.28 7.12
N PRO A 99 -23.26 -30.54 7.60
CA PRO A 99 -21.99 -31.04 8.14
C PRO A 99 -20.84 -31.01 7.14
N VAL A 100 -21.12 -31.31 5.86
CA VAL A 100 -20.10 -31.29 4.79
C VAL A 100 -19.69 -29.85 4.50
N GLN A 101 -20.65 -28.94 4.40
CA GLN A 101 -20.37 -27.50 4.22
C GLN A 101 -19.47 -26.94 5.33
N VAL A 102 -19.82 -27.22 6.59
CA VAL A 102 -19.05 -26.77 7.76
C VAL A 102 -17.65 -27.36 7.75
N SER A 103 -17.53 -28.69 7.44
CA SER A 103 -16.22 -29.35 7.38
C SER A 103 -15.32 -28.73 6.31
N LEU A 104 -15.84 -28.44 5.12
CA LEU A 104 -15.12 -27.78 4.04
C LEU A 104 -14.68 -26.36 4.43
N LEU A 105 -15.57 -25.58 5.03
CA LEU A 105 -15.27 -24.21 5.46
C LEU A 105 -14.19 -24.17 6.53
N ILE A 106 -14.19 -25.07 7.49
CA ILE A 106 -13.16 -25.12 8.53
C ILE A 106 -11.84 -25.68 7.99
N SER A 107 -11.89 -26.71 7.13
CA SER A 107 -10.68 -27.34 6.61
C SER A 107 -9.93 -26.44 5.60
N ALA A 108 -10.63 -25.67 4.78
CA ALA A 108 -10.02 -24.85 3.74
C ALA A 108 -8.98 -23.82 4.26
N PRO A 109 -9.26 -22.96 5.26
CA PRO A 109 -8.25 -22.04 5.79
C PRO A 109 -7.12 -22.77 6.53
N LEU A 110 -7.39 -23.89 7.19
CA LEU A 110 -6.36 -24.67 7.88
C LEU A 110 -5.42 -25.36 6.89
N LEU A 111 -5.96 -26.01 5.86
CA LEU A 111 -5.16 -26.66 4.81
C LEU A 111 -4.34 -25.65 4.01
N THR A 112 -4.92 -24.53 3.65
CA THR A 112 -4.20 -23.46 2.94
C THR A 112 -3.11 -22.83 3.80
N LEU A 113 -3.33 -22.65 5.10
CA LEU A 113 -2.31 -22.19 6.05
C LEU A 113 -1.15 -23.20 6.16
N LEU A 114 -1.46 -24.48 6.34
CA LEU A 114 -0.46 -25.55 6.41
C LEU A 114 0.34 -25.62 5.10
N LEU A 115 -0.33 -25.53 3.96
CA LEU A 115 0.30 -25.52 2.65
C LEU A 115 1.21 -24.29 2.48
N THR A 116 0.76 -23.11 2.91
CA THR A 116 1.57 -21.87 2.92
C THR A 116 2.85 -22.08 3.73
N TRP A 117 2.72 -22.62 4.94
CA TRP A 117 3.86 -22.89 5.81
C TRP A 117 4.82 -23.92 5.22
N TRP A 118 4.29 -24.99 4.62
CA TRP A 118 5.11 -26.03 3.98
C TRP A 118 5.87 -25.50 2.76
N VAL A 119 5.18 -24.73 1.88
CA VAL A 119 5.79 -24.12 0.71
C VAL A 119 6.84 -23.08 1.12
N SER A 120 6.56 -22.26 2.13
CA SER A 120 7.50 -21.23 2.61
C SER A 120 8.84 -21.80 3.09
N ARG A 121 8.86 -23.08 3.52
CA ARG A 121 10.10 -23.75 3.92
C ARG A 121 10.87 -24.38 2.76
N ARG A 122 10.24 -24.59 1.62
CA ARG A 122 10.84 -25.24 0.44
C ARG A 122 11.19 -24.27 -0.67
N GLU A 123 10.54 -23.14 -0.73
CA GLU A 123 10.70 -22.17 -1.78
C GLU A 123 11.67 -21.05 -1.38
N ALA A 124 12.77 -20.91 -2.12
CA ALA A 124 13.75 -19.85 -1.87
C ALA A 124 13.21 -18.44 -2.21
N THR A 125 12.30 -18.32 -3.19
CA THR A 125 11.77 -17.03 -3.67
C THR A 125 10.62 -16.47 -2.83
N GLY A 126 9.90 -17.34 -2.12
CA GLY A 126 8.74 -17.00 -1.30
C GLY A 126 7.51 -16.51 -2.08
N TYR A 127 7.50 -16.60 -3.42
CA TYR A 127 6.41 -16.08 -4.25
C TYR A 127 5.11 -16.89 -4.07
N PHE A 128 5.20 -18.22 -4.20
CA PHE A 128 4.04 -19.09 -4.03
C PHE A 128 3.55 -19.13 -2.57
N ALA A 129 4.46 -19.05 -1.60
CA ALA A 129 4.10 -18.93 -0.20
C ALA A 129 3.28 -17.65 0.06
N LYS A 130 3.66 -16.52 -0.52
CA LYS A 130 2.92 -15.25 -0.43
C LYS A 130 1.53 -15.36 -1.07
N LEU A 131 1.44 -15.99 -2.24
CA LEU A 131 0.16 -16.23 -2.93
C LEU A 131 -0.77 -17.11 -2.11
N LEU A 132 -0.26 -18.25 -1.59
CA LEU A 132 -1.03 -19.16 -0.74
C LEU A 132 -1.47 -18.50 0.57
N GLY A 133 -0.65 -17.62 1.15
CA GLY A 133 -1.03 -16.81 2.31
C GLY A 133 -2.23 -15.90 2.04
N MET A 134 -2.28 -15.29 0.86
CA MET A 134 -3.45 -14.50 0.43
C MET A 134 -4.69 -15.37 0.23
N VAL A 135 -4.54 -16.58 -0.34
CA VAL A 135 -5.63 -17.55 -0.47
C VAL A 135 -6.12 -17.99 0.90
N SER A 136 -5.20 -18.26 1.84
CA SER A 136 -5.55 -18.65 3.22
C SER A 136 -6.36 -17.56 3.92
N PHE A 137 -5.98 -16.30 3.75
CA PHE A 137 -6.74 -15.15 4.28
C PHE A 137 -8.15 -15.08 3.67
N ALA A 138 -8.27 -15.22 2.34
CA ALA A 138 -9.55 -15.21 1.66
C ALA A 138 -10.45 -16.38 2.14
N CYS A 139 -9.90 -17.60 2.27
CA CYS A 139 -10.62 -18.74 2.82
C CYS A 139 -11.11 -18.49 4.26
N PHE A 140 -10.30 -17.83 5.09
CA PHE A 140 -10.69 -17.50 6.47
C PHE A 140 -11.82 -16.46 6.52
N VAL A 141 -11.76 -15.42 5.68
CA VAL A 141 -12.83 -14.43 5.54
C VAL A 141 -14.14 -15.10 5.12
N LEU A 142 -14.08 -15.92 4.05
CA LEU A 142 -15.25 -16.66 3.55
C LEU A 142 -15.81 -17.63 4.59
N ASN A 143 -14.92 -18.31 5.35
CA ASN A 143 -15.33 -19.21 6.44
C ASN A 143 -16.25 -18.50 7.44
N LEU A 144 -15.82 -17.36 7.98
CA LEU A 144 -16.62 -16.64 8.98
C LEU A 144 -17.93 -16.11 8.40
N VAL A 145 -17.92 -15.62 7.16
CA VAL A 145 -19.13 -15.12 6.50
C VAL A 145 -20.13 -16.25 6.25
N MET A 146 -19.67 -17.38 5.68
CA MET A 146 -20.54 -18.50 5.31
C MET A 146 -21.06 -19.26 6.55
N LEU A 147 -20.24 -19.44 7.58
CA LEU A 147 -20.71 -20.02 8.84
C LEU A 147 -21.78 -19.14 9.50
N GLY A 148 -21.60 -17.82 9.46
CA GLY A 148 -22.61 -16.87 9.91
C GLY A 148 -23.95 -17.06 9.17
N GLN A 149 -23.91 -17.26 7.86
CA GLN A 149 -25.12 -17.51 7.06
C GLN A 149 -25.74 -18.89 7.35
N ILE A 150 -24.94 -19.96 7.41
CA ILE A 150 -25.43 -21.32 7.66
C ILE A 150 -26.15 -21.42 9.04
N PHE A 151 -25.57 -20.80 10.05
CA PHE A 151 -26.10 -20.81 11.42
C PHE A 151 -27.02 -19.62 11.75
N ASN A 152 -27.35 -18.80 10.76
CA ASN A 152 -28.17 -17.60 10.91
C ASN A 152 -27.71 -16.70 12.06
N ILE A 153 -26.38 -16.54 12.19
CA ILE A 153 -25.75 -15.67 13.20
C ILE A 153 -25.83 -14.22 12.70
N THR A 154 -26.33 -13.34 13.54
CA THR A 154 -26.36 -11.90 13.22
C THR A 154 -24.94 -11.38 12.95
N PRO A 155 -24.71 -10.65 11.84
CA PRO A 155 -23.41 -10.08 11.55
C PRO A 155 -22.89 -9.23 12.72
N SER A 156 -21.63 -9.41 13.07
CA SER A 156 -20.98 -8.72 14.19
C SER A 156 -19.70 -8.04 13.72
N ASP A 157 -19.45 -6.84 14.27
CA ASP A 157 -18.20 -6.08 14.13
C ASP A 157 -16.95 -6.91 14.53
N LYS A 158 -17.11 -7.87 15.45
CA LYS A 158 -16.02 -8.74 15.92
C LYS A 158 -15.38 -9.59 14.82
N ALA A 159 -16.13 -9.90 13.75
CA ALA A 159 -15.56 -10.61 12.59
C ALA A 159 -14.42 -9.83 11.95
N LEU A 160 -14.55 -8.49 11.85
CA LEU A 160 -13.51 -7.61 11.32
C LEU A 160 -12.24 -7.62 12.19
N LEU A 161 -12.40 -7.76 13.50
CA LEU A 161 -11.26 -7.90 14.42
C LEU A 161 -10.53 -9.24 14.21
N ALA A 162 -11.28 -10.35 14.01
CA ALA A 162 -10.70 -11.64 13.70
C ALA A 162 -9.95 -11.61 12.35
N TRP A 163 -10.50 -10.96 11.33
CA TRP A 163 -9.83 -10.76 10.04
C TRP A 163 -8.57 -9.91 10.16
N ALA A 164 -8.62 -8.83 10.95
CA ALA A 164 -7.45 -7.99 11.22
C ALA A 164 -6.33 -8.81 11.87
N ALA A 165 -6.64 -9.54 12.94
CA ALA A 165 -5.67 -10.38 13.65
C ALA A 165 -5.04 -11.43 12.73
N TYR A 166 -5.86 -12.16 11.95
CA TYR A 166 -5.35 -13.15 11.02
C TYR A 166 -4.52 -12.53 9.88
N GLY A 167 -4.97 -11.40 9.34
CA GLY A 167 -4.22 -10.63 8.34
C GLY A 167 -2.84 -10.20 8.85
N PHE A 168 -2.74 -9.68 10.08
CA PHE A 168 -1.45 -9.34 10.69
C PHE A 168 -0.58 -10.57 10.92
N ILE A 169 -1.13 -11.67 11.45
CA ILE A 169 -0.36 -12.90 11.66
C ILE A 169 0.26 -13.37 10.35
N LEU A 170 -0.53 -13.49 9.29
CA LEU A 170 -0.03 -13.92 7.98
C LEU A 170 0.93 -12.92 7.35
N ALA A 171 0.67 -11.62 7.50
CA ALA A 171 1.55 -10.58 6.98
C ALA A 171 2.97 -10.69 7.57
N TYR A 172 3.07 -10.82 8.89
CA TYR A 172 4.35 -10.94 9.58
C TYR A 172 4.98 -12.33 9.45
N ALA A 173 4.19 -13.40 9.37
CA ALA A 173 4.72 -14.75 9.20
C ALA A 173 5.37 -14.96 7.82
N PHE A 174 4.81 -14.35 6.76
CA PHE A 174 5.22 -14.62 5.38
C PHE A 174 5.71 -13.36 4.62
N ASP A 175 5.92 -12.24 5.29
CA ASP A 175 6.35 -10.95 4.70
C ASP A 175 5.45 -10.53 3.52
N VAL A 176 4.13 -10.47 3.73
CA VAL A 176 3.14 -10.13 2.70
C VAL A 176 2.55 -8.73 2.95
N ARG A 177 2.99 -7.76 2.16
CA ARG A 177 2.55 -6.34 2.26
C ARG A 177 1.04 -6.17 2.08
N LEU A 178 0.43 -6.92 1.15
CA LEU A 178 -1.01 -6.83 0.91
C LEU A 178 -1.83 -7.30 2.11
N LEU A 179 -1.40 -8.38 2.79
CA LEU A 179 -2.07 -8.87 3.99
C LEU A 179 -1.96 -7.89 5.16
N LEU A 180 -0.84 -7.15 5.26
CA LEU A 180 -0.70 -6.05 6.20
C LEU A 180 -1.75 -4.97 5.94
N ALA A 181 -1.89 -4.55 4.67
CA ALA A 181 -2.90 -3.56 4.27
C ALA A 181 -4.32 -4.04 4.58
N MET A 182 -4.63 -5.32 4.26
CA MET A 182 -5.94 -5.93 4.58
C MET A 182 -6.18 -6.01 6.09
N GLY A 183 -5.16 -6.31 6.89
CA GLY A 183 -5.24 -6.27 8.35
C GLY A 183 -5.58 -4.89 8.89
N ILE A 184 -4.91 -3.84 8.38
CA ILE A 184 -5.18 -2.45 8.77
C ILE A 184 -6.58 -2.03 8.33
N LEU A 185 -7.00 -2.36 7.10
CA LEU A 185 -8.36 -2.07 6.61
C LEU A 185 -9.43 -2.77 7.44
N SER A 186 -9.23 -4.03 7.81
CA SER A 186 -10.17 -4.77 8.67
C SER A 186 -10.24 -4.15 10.06
N LEU A 187 -9.11 -3.70 10.62
CA LEU A 187 -9.09 -2.98 11.89
C LEU A 187 -9.81 -1.63 11.81
N ALA A 188 -9.59 -0.88 10.73
CA ALA A 188 -10.31 0.37 10.47
C ALA A 188 -11.81 0.12 10.32
N GLY A 189 -12.21 -0.92 9.60
CA GLY A 189 -13.60 -1.35 9.47
C GLY A 189 -14.23 -1.72 10.83
N PHE A 190 -13.48 -2.42 11.70
CA PHE A 190 -13.94 -2.72 13.07
C PHE A 190 -14.19 -1.43 13.87
N ILE A 191 -13.25 -0.48 13.81
CA ILE A 191 -13.41 0.81 14.50
C ILE A 191 -14.64 1.56 13.98
N ALA A 192 -14.82 1.62 12.65
CA ALA A 192 -15.97 2.25 12.01
C ALA A 192 -17.28 1.61 12.46
N ALA A 193 -17.39 0.29 12.40
CA ALA A 193 -18.58 -0.45 12.80
C ALA A 193 -18.87 -0.27 14.30
N ARG A 194 -17.84 -0.32 15.14
CA ARG A 194 -17.97 -0.18 16.59
C ARG A 194 -18.42 1.21 17.02
N THR A 195 -17.89 2.25 16.40
CA THR A 195 -18.27 3.63 16.70
C THR A 195 -19.68 3.93 16.22
N GLY A 196 -20.11 3.40 15.09
CA GLY A 196 -21.51 3.48 14.63
C GLY A 196 -22.48 2.87 15.65
N THR A 197 -22.17 1.69 16.20
CA THR A 197 -23.03 1.05 17.23
C THR A 197 -23.07 1.81 18.55
N TRP A 198 -22.02 2.49 18.96
CA TRP A 198 -22.00 3.30 20.19
C TRP A 198 -22.87 4.56 20.08
N SER A 199 -23.00 5.12 18.90
CA SER A 199 -23.88 6.26 18.66
C SER A 199 -25.36 5.87 18.52
N GLY A 200 -25.72 4.59 18.74
CA GLY A 200 -27.08 4.09 18.62
C GLY A 200 -27.53 3.82 17.17
N MET A 201 -26.61 3.92 16.23
CA MET A 201 -26.85 3.72 14.81
C MET A 201 -26.51 2.28 14.39
N TYR A 202 -27.00 1.88 13.22
CA TYR A 202 -26.70 0.56 12.69
C TYR A 202 -25.21 0.45 12.36
N TRP A 203 -24.59 -0.69 12.61
CA TRP A 203 -23.14 -0.89 12.42
C TRP A 203 -22.63 -0.63 10.97
N LEU A 204 -23.54 -0.54 10.00
CA LEU A 204 -23.25 -0.15 8.62
C LEU A 204 -23.16 1.37 8.41
N SER A 205 -23.53 2.18 9.43
CA SER A 205 -23.40 3.64 9.36
C SER A 205 -21.93 4.06 9.54
N VAL A 206 -21.11 3.65 8.58
CA VAL A 206 -19.68 3.91 8.56
C VAL A 206 -19.44 5.40 8.26
N GLY A 207 -18.73 6.07 9.15
CA GLY A 207 -18.27 7.45 8.91
C GLY A 207 -19.14 8.56 9.49
N GLU A 208 -20.20 8.26 10.26
CA GLU A 208 -21.04 9.30 10.88
C GLU A 208 -20.32 10.17 11.90
N ARG A 209 -19.25 9.68 12.48
CA ARG A 209 -18.37 10.40 13.41
C ARG A 209 -16.91 10.19 13.02
N PRO A 210 -16.43 10.89 12.02
CA PRO A 210 -15.09 10.66 11.45
C PRO A 210 -13.94 10.90 12.43
N GLU A 211 -14.14 11.70 13.48
CA GLU A 211 -13.12 11.97 14.50
C GLU A 211 -12.62 10.72 15.24
N HIS A 212 -13.42 9.65 15.28
CA HIS A 212 -13.00 8.38 15.89
C HIS A 212 -11.74 7.77 15.27
N PHE A 213 -11.44 8.13 14.04
CA PHE A 213 -10.24 7.63 13.36
C PHE A 213 -8.95 8.39 13.71
N PHE A 214 -9.01 9.57 14.35
CA PHE A 214 -7.82 10.38 14.60
C PHE A 214 -6.82 9.69 15.52
N LEU A 215 -7.27 9.11 16.62
CA LEU A 215 -6.39 8.39 17.55
C LEU A 215 -5.82 7.11 16.93
N PRO A 216 -6.62 6.21 16.32
CA PRO A 216 -6.11 5.07 15.57
C PRO A 216 -5.13 5.45 14.45
N ALA A 217 -5.41 6.52 13.71
CA ALA A 217 -4.54 7.03 12.66
C ALA A 217 -3.15 7.39 13.19
N LEU A 218 -3.10 8.11 14.33
CA LEU A 218 -1.85 8.48 14.98
C LEU A 218 -1.07 7.24 15.46
N ILE A 219 -1.76 6.27 16.06
CA ILE A 219 -1.14 5.01 16.51
C ILE A 219 -0.56 4.27 15.31
N ILE A 220 -1.33 4.06 14.24
CA ILE A 220 -0.90 3.35 13.03
C ILE A 220 0.27 4.07 12.37
N PHE A 221 0.23 5.40 12.27
CA PHE A 221 1.31 6.20 11.68
C PHE A 221 2.63 6.07 12.47
N THR A 222 2.56 6.07 13.81
CA THR A 222 3.73 6.05 14.68
C THR A 222 4.24 4.63 14.99
N LEU A 223 3.44 3.60 14.75
CA LEU A 223 3.79 2.20 15.05
C LEU A 223 5.17 1.76 14.49
N PRO A 224 5.56 2.12 13.24
CA PRO A 224 6.87 1.78 12.70
C PRO A 224 8.06 2.43 13.43
N LEU A 225 7.82 3.50 14.21
CA LEU A 225 8.87 4.15 15.01
C LEU A 225 9.18 3.37 16.29
N TRP A 226 8.20 2.65 16.81
CA TRP A 226 8.29 1.87 18.06
C TRP A 226 8.72 0.43 17.80
N MET A 227 8.28 -0.15 16.67
CA MET A 227 8.63 -1.51 16.27
C MET A 227 9.83 -1.49 15.31
N ARG A 228 10.90 -2.22 15.63
CA ARG A 228 12.04 -2.41 14.71
C ARG A 228 11.59 -3.25 13.50
N GLN A 229 11.25 -2.57 12.41
CA GLN A 229 10.80 -3.22 11.17
C GLN A 229 11.94 -3.45 10.15
N GLN A 230 13.20 -3.50 10.63
CA GLN A 230 14.36 -3.68 9.76
C GLN A 230 14.32 -4.99 8.95
N HIS A 231 13.60 -5.99 9.47
CA HIS A 231 13.45 -7.29 8.82
C HIS A 231 12.34 -7.31 7.74
N TYR A 232 11.35 -6.39 7.82
CA TYR A 232 10.19 -6.34 6.94
C TYR A 232 10.27 -5.14 5.99
N SER A 233 10.94 -5.35 4.83
CA SER A 233 11.12 -4.27 3.86
C SER A 233 9.76 -3.85 3.27
N GLY A 234 9.35 -2.59 3.51
CA GLY A 234 8.14 -2.01 2.94
C GLY A 234 6.90 -2.04 3.84
N PHE A 235 6.96 -2.51 5.09
CA PHE A 235 5.84 -2.42 6.03
C PHE A 235 5.69 -1.00 6.59
N ALA A 236 6.80 -0.35 6.93
CA ALA A 236 6.78 1.00 7.45
C ALA A 236 6.07 2.02 6.53
N PRO A 237 6.30 2.05 5.19
CA PRO A 237 5.52 2.89 4.28
C PRO A 237 4.02 2.61 4.33
N ILE A 238 3.60 1.33 4.41
CA ILE A 238 2.19 0.96 4.47
C ILE A 238 1.53 1.55 5.73
N TYR A 239 2.14 1.36 6.90
CA TYR A 239 1.63 1.94 8.14
C TYR A 239 1.52 3.46 8.07
N ARG A 240 2.54 4.15 7.53
CA ARG A 240 2.52 5.61 7.39
C ARG A 240 1.42 6.08 6.43
N VAL A 241 1.30 5.44 5.27
CA VAL A 241 0.25 5.80 4.29
C VAL A 241 -1.14 5.58 4.87
N PHE A 242 -1.40 4.41 5.48
CA PHE A 242 -2.70 4.15 6.10
C PHE A 242 -2.98 5.06 7.29
N GLY A 243 -1.97 5.40 8.10
CA GLY A 243 -2.12 6.39 9.16
C GLY A 243 -2.49 7.77 8.60
N CYS A 244 -1.84 8.23 7.53
CA CYS A 244 -2.21 9.46 6.84
C CYS A 244 -3.63 9.40 6.27
N LEU A 245 -4.02 8.29 5.61
CA LEU A 245 -5.36 8.12 5.04
C LEU A 245 -6.43 8.14 6.13
N LEU A 246 -6.24 7.40 7.22
CA LEU A 246 -7.19 7.35 8.34
C LEU A 246 -7.33 8.67 9.08
N PHE A 247 -6.38 9.60 8.95
CA PHE A 247 -6.49 10.95 9.47
C PHE A 247 -7.09 11.92 8.45
N LEU A 248 -6.54 11.96 7.25
CA LEU A 248 -6.87 12.98 6.25
C LEU A 248 -8.23 12.75 5.57
N LEU A 249 -8.69 11.49 5.41
CA LEU A 249 -10.02 11.21 4.86
C LEU A 249 -11.14 11.73 5.79
N PRO A 250 -11.14 11.46 7.11
CA PRO A 250 -12.06 12.08 8.05
C PRO A 250 -12.02 13.62 8.04
N VAL A 251 -10.82 14.21 8.00
CA VAL A 251 -10.67 15.67 7.90
C VAL A 251 -11.29 16.19 6.59
N LEU A 252 -11.11 15.47 5.47
CA LEU A 252 -11.72 15.84 4.20
C LEU A 252 -13.26 15.75 4.24
N VAL A 253 -13.81 14.71 4.87
CA VAL A 253 -15.26 14.58 5.06
C VAL A 253 -15.80 15.74 5.90
N LEU A 254 -15.20 16.03 7.05
CA LEU A 254 -15.63 17.08 7.96
C LEU A 254 -15.40 18.50 7.40
N SER A 255 -14.46 18.67 6.50
CA SER A 255 -14.25 19.95 5.79
C SER A 255 -15.32 20.26 4.74
N ASN A 256 -16.16 19.28 4.38
CA ASN A 256 -17.25 19.41 3.42
C ASN A 256 -18.62 19.06 4.01
N TRP A 257 -18.65 18.44 5.19
CA TRP A 257 -19.89 18.08 5.89
C TRP A 257 -19.71 18.14 7.41
N GLY A 258 -19.87 19.34 7.96
CA GLY A 258 -19.65 19.64 9.39
C GLY A 258 -20.65 18.99 10.34
N TYR A 259 -21.82 18.59 9.85
CA TYR A 259 -22.83 17.89 10.67
C TYR A 259 -22.37 16.54 11.23
N GLY A 260 -21.35 15.93 10.62
CA GLY A 260 -20.76 14.67 11.11
C GLY A 260 -19.86 14.83 12.34
N SER A 261 -19.54 16.05 12.78
CA SER A 261 -18.65 16.30 13.91
C SER A 261 -19.33 16.12 15.27
N TYR A 262 -18.54 15.83 16.31
CA TYR A 262 -18.97 15.90 17.72
C TYR A 262 -19.04 17.32 18.28
N LEU A 263 -18.42 18.29 17.59
CA LEU A 263 -18.36 19.67 18.08
C LEU A 263 -19.75 20.32 18.02
N PRO A 264 -20.21 21.00 19.10
CA PRO A 264 -21.51 21.64 19.15
C PRO A 264 -21.48 23.04 18.50
N TRP A 265 -20.80 23.18 17.36
CA TRP A 265 -20.65 24.43 16.61
C TRP A 265 -21.46 24.39 15.32
N ASP A 266 -21.67 25.55 14.71
CA ASP A 266 -22.29 25.63 13.40
C ASP A 266 -21.46 24.84 12.35
N ALA A 267 -22.18 24.13 11.47
CA ALA A 267 -21.55 23.28 10.46
C ALA A 267 -20.53 24.04 9.61
N THR A 268 -20.82 25.28 9.25
CA THR A 268 -19.93 26.15 8.47
C THR A 268 -18.62 26.47 9.20
N ILE A 269 -18.67 26.65 10.51
CA ILE A 269 -17.47 26.90 11.34
C ILE A 269 -16.63 25.60 11.41
N ILE A 270 -17.28 24.46 11.60
CA ILE A 270 -16.64 23.15 11.62
C ILE A 270 -15.94 22.87 10.29
N GLU A 271 -16.65 23.04 9.19
CA GLU A 271 -16.11 22.87 7.83
C GLU A 271 -14.87 23.75 7.58
N GLY A 272 -14.96 25.04 7.95
CA GLY A 272 -13.83 25.95 7.84
C GLY A 272 -12.64 25.55 8.70
N ALA A 273 -12.87 25.14 9.95
CA ALA A 273 -11.82 24.68 10.86
C ALA A 273 -11.12 23.42 10.32
N TYR A 274 -11.88 22.41 9.89
CA TYR A 274 -11.31 21.19 9.30
C TYR A 274 -10.65 21.41 7.94
N GLN A 275 -11.12 22.40 7.17
CA GLN A 275 -10.45 22.81 5.94
C GLN A 275 -9.03 23.35 6.23
N VAL A 276 -8.93 24.29 7.18
CA VAL A 276 -7.63 24.83 7.61
C VAL A 276 -6.74 23.72 8.17
N LEU A 277 -7.30 22.85 9.01
CA LEU A 277 -6.58 21.69 9.55
C LEU A 277 -6.05 20.79 8.44
N GLY A 278 -6.85 20.51 7.41
CA GLY A 278 -6.47 19.70 6.26
C GLY A 278 -5.26 20.26 5.52
N PHE A 279 -5.23 21.56 5.24
CA PHE A 279 -4.07 22.23 4.62
C PHE A 279 -2.84 22.21 5.53
N VAL A 280 -3.00 22.54 6.81
CA VAL A 280 -1.89 22.58 7.77
C VAL A 280 -1.27 21.20 7.95
N VAL A 281 -2.10 20.16 8.12
CA VAL A 281 -1.61 18.78 8.28
C VAL A 281 -0.97 18.28 7.00
N SER A 282 -1.57 18.52 5.83
CA SER A 282 -0.98 18.11 4.54
C SER A 282 0.38 18.77 4.32
N ALA A 283 0.49 20.08 4.57
CA ALA A 283 1.77 20.81 4.50
C ALA A 283 2.79 20.27 5.54
N GLY A 284 2.33 20.01 6.76
CA GLY A 284 3.15 19.41 7.83
C GLY A 284 3.68 18.01 7.46
N LEU A 285 2.86 17.18 6.84
CA LEU A 285 3.26 15.84 6.35
C LEU A 285 4.30 15.95 5.22
N ILE A 286 4.13 16.90 4.29
CA ILE A 286 5.12 17.16 3.24
C ILE A 286 6.46 17.58 3.89
N ALA A 287 6.44 18.54 4.82
CA ALA A 287 7.64 19.00 5.52
C ALA A 287 8.31 17.88 6.35
N LEU A 288 7.52 17.06 7.05
CA LEU A 288 8.01 15.90 7.79
C LEU A 288 8.62 14.86 6.86
N GLY A 289 7.94 14.55 5.75
CA GLY A 289 8.41 13.61 4.75
C GLY A 289 9.73 14.05 4.11
N LEU A 290 9.89 15.33 3.80
CA LEU A 290 11.15 15.90 3.30
C LEU A 290 12.28 15.78 4.34
N ARG A 291 12.01 16.11 5.60
CA ARG A 291 13.03 16.02 6.69
C ARG A 291 13.45 14.59 6.99
N ARG A 292 12.54 13.63 6.89
CA ARG A 292 12.76 12.22 7.22
C ARG A 292 13.08 11.36 5.99
N GLN A 293 13.09 11.94 4.79
CA GLN A 293 13.28 11.22 3.53
C GLN A 293 12.24 10.10 3.35
N TRP A 294 10.95 10.42 3.62
CA TRP A 294 9.81 9.50 3.48
C TRP A 294 8.96 9.85 2.25
N PRO A 295 9.26 9.29 1.07
CA PRO A 295 8.56 9.63 -0.18
C PRO A 295 7.07 9.25 -0.15
N ASP A 296 6.71 8.21 0.57
CA ASP A 296 5.34 7.78 0.81
C ASP A 296 4.51 8.86 1.51
N VAL A 297 5.05 9.50 2.56
CA VAL A 297 4.40 10.58 3.31
C VAL A 297 4.32 11.86 2.48
N ILE A 298 5.37 12.20 1.72
CA ILE A 298 5.38 13.35 0.82
C ILE A 298 4.28 13.20 -0.23
N ASN A 299 4.19 12.05 -0.88
CA ASN A 299 3.21 11.81 -1.94
C ASN A 299 1.78 11.85 -1.40
N THR A 300 1.53 11.28 -0.22
CA THR A 300 0.22 11.31 0.42
C THR A 300 -0.16 12.73 0.84
N GLY A 301 0.77 13.48 1.44
CA GLY A 301 0.55 14.88 1.81
C GLY A 301 0.24 15.76 0.59
N ASN A 302 0.99 15.60 -0.51
CA ASN A 302 0.74 16.31 -1.76
C ASN A 302 -0.63 15.98 -2.35
N ALA A 303 -1.00 14.69 -2.39
CA ALA A 303 -2.30 14.26 -2.92
C ALA A 303 -3.45 14.91 -2.15
N PHE A 304 -3.39 14.90 -0.81
CA PHE A 304 -4.43 15.51 0.01
C PHE A 304 -4.43 17.03 -0.03
N PHE A 305 -3.26 17.67 -0.11
CA PHE A 305 -3.19 19.12 -0.30
C PHE A 305 -3.92 19.54 -1.57
N VAL A 306 -3.71 18.82 -2.67
CA VAL A 306 -4.39 19.06 -3.94
C VAL A 306 -5.90 18.75 -3.85
N LEU A 307 -6.28 17.66 -3.15
CA LEU A 307 -7.69 17.33 -2.93
C LEU A 307 -8.41 18.42 -2.14
N PHE A 308 -7.85 18.92 -1.02
CA PHE A 308 -8.43 20.02 -0.26
C PHE A 308 -8.55 21.31 -1.08
N LEU A 309 -7.56 21.59 -1.93
CA LEU A 309 -7.60 22.76 -2.82
C LEU A 309 -8.75 22.65 -3.82
N TYR A 310 -8.88 21.51 -4.50
CA TYR A 310 -9.88 21.35 -5.55
C TYR A 310 -11.29 21.16 -5.01
N THR A 311 -11.49 20.55 -3.84
CA THR A 311 -12.81 20.51 -3.21
C THR A 311 -13.29 21.92 -2.89
N LYS A 312 -12.40 22.82 -2.41
CA LYS A 312 -12.78 24.22 -2.16
C LYS A 312 -13.00 25.03 -3.44
N PHE A 313 -12.24 24.78 -4.48
CA PHE A 313 -12.54 25.41 -5.76
C PHE A 313 -13.92 24.97 -6.28
N PHE A 314 -14.27 23.71 -6.09
CA PHE A 314 -15.60 23.23 -6.43
C PHE A 314 -16.67 23.93 -5.61
N ASP A 315 -16.58 23.97 -4.28
CA ASP A 315 -17.56 24.57 -3.39
C ASP A 315 -17.79 26.05 -3.69
N TRP A 316 -16.70 26.82 -3.96
CA TRP A 316 -16.82 28.26 -4.11
C TRP A 316 -17.22 28.69 -5.51
N TRP A 317 -16.82 27.97 -6.56
CA TRP A 317 -16.86 28.50 -7.92
C TRP A 317 -17.69 27.68 -8.89
N TRP A 318 -18.07 26.46 -8.52
CA TRP A 318 -18.79 25.59 -9.43
C TRP A 318 -20.14 26.18 -9.91
N ASP A 319 -20.90 26.82 -9.02
CA ASP A 319 -22.19 27.41 -9.33
C ASP A 319 -22.12 28.87 -9.81
N ILE A 320 -21.01 29.58 -9.51
CA ILE A 320 -20.83 30.99 -9.80
C ILE A 320 -20.17 31.18 -11.17
N MET A 321 -19.23 30.29 -11.56
CA MET A 321 -18.46 30.43 -12.80
C MET A 321 -19.00 29.57 -13.95
N PRO A 322 -18.89 30.07 -15.20
CA PRO A 322 -19.02 29.21 -16.38
C PRO A 322 -18.02 28.05 -16.31
N LYS A 323 -18.48 26.84 -16.69
CA LYS A 323 -17.69 25.62 -16.50
C LYS A 323 -16.32 25.66 -17.20
N TYR A 324 -16.22 26.32 -18.35
CA TYR A 324 -14.93 26.47 -19.05
C TYR A 324 -13.92 27.33 -18.26
N LEU A 325 -14.37 28.38 -17.54
CA LEU A 325 -13.51 29.16 -16.67
C LEU A 325 -13.07 28.37 -15.44
N PHE A 326 -13.97 27.61 -14.85
CA PHE A 326 -13.67 26.71 -13.75
C PHE A 326 -12.53 25.72 -14.10
N PHE A 327 -12.63 25.03 -15.24
CA PHE A 327 -11.59 24.12 -15.68
C PHE A 327 -10.29 24.84 -16.08
N LEU A 328 -10.39 26.06 -16.61
CA LEU A 328 -9.21 26.88 -16.88
C LEU A 328 -8.44 27.24 -15.60
N VAL A 329 -9.14 27.61 -14.54
CA VAL A 329 -8.52 27.88 -13.21
C VAL A 329 -7.84 26.63 -12.65
N ILE A 330 -8.49 25.46 -12.74
CA ILE A 330 -7.88 24.18 -12.34
C ILE A 330 -6.61 23.91 -13.15
N ALA A 331 -6.63 24.13 -14.45
CA ALA A 331 -5.46 23.92 -15.30
C ALA A 331 -4.31 24.87 -14.92
N LEU A 332 -4.60 26.16 -14.72
CA LEU A 332 -3.59 27.15 -14.33
C LEU A 332 -3.00 26.86 -12.94
N THR A 333 -3.82 26.47 -11.96
CA THR A 333 -3.35 26.07 -10.62
C THR A 333 -2.51 24.81 -10.67
N SER A 334 -2.86 23.83 -11.50
CA SER A 334 -2.07 22.61 -11.71
C SER A 334 -0.69 22.94 -12.31
N LEU A 335 -0.62 23.84 -13.29
CA LEU A 335 0.63 24.31 -13.87
C LEU A 335 1.48 25.09 -12.85
N LEU A 336 0.84 25.92 -12.04
CA LEU A 336 1.53 26.64 -10.97
C LEU A 336 2.13 25.70 -9.93
N LEU A 337 1.36 24.70 -9.48
CA LEU A 337 1.84 23.66 -8.57
C LEU A 337 3.02 22.89 -9.17
N LEU A 338 2.94 22.50 -10.44
CA LEU A 338 4.03 21.84 -11.15
C LEU A 338 5.30 22.72 -11.20
N PHE A 339 5.14 24.01 -11.45
CA PHE A 339 6.25 24.97 -11.45
C PHE A 339 6.88 25.11 -10.06
N VAL A 340 6.06 25.21 -9.01
CA VAL A 340 6.52 25.29 -7.61
C VAL A 340 7.29 24.03 -7.24
N TYR A 341 6.75 22.83 -7.52
CA TYR A 341 7.43 21.57 -7.24
C TYR A 341 8.75 21.42 -7.98
N LYS A 342 8.81 21.85 -9.27
CA LYS A 342 10.05 21.86 -10.04
C LYS A 342 11.10 22.79 -9.41
N ARG A 343 10.68 23.96 -8.94
CA ARG A 343 11.59 24.94 -8.29
C ARG A 343 12.12 24.42 -6.95
N VAL A 344 11.26 23.84 -6.11
CA VAL A 344 11.66 23.25 -4.83
C VAL A 344 12.64 22.09 -5.05
N ARG A 345 12.40 21.24 -6.05
CA ARG A 345 13.29 20.14 -6.41
C ARG A 345 14.68 20.62 -6.85
N LEU A 346 14.73 21.67 -7.66
CA LEU A 346 16.01 22.27 -8.10
C LEU A 346 16.79 22.88 -6.93
N GLN A 347 16.10 23.53 -5.99
CA GLN A 347 16.75 24.08 -4.79
C GLN A 347 17.29 23.00 -3.85
N SER A 348 16.61 21.87 -3.71
CA SER A 348 17.10 20.76 -2.90
C SER A 348 18.37 20.13 -3.50
N GLN A 349 18.47 20.02 -4.81
CA GLN A 349 19.68 19.53 -5.50
C GLN A 349 20.89 20.45 -5.30
N LEU A 350 20.69 21.77 -5.41
CA LEU A 350 21.75 22.77 -5.19
C LEU A 350 22.26 22.81 -3.73
N THR A 351 21.40 22.42 -2.78
CA THR A 351 21.78 22.39 -1.36
C THR A 351 22.56 21.10 -1.01
N GLU A 352 22.38 20.01 -1.75
CA GLU A 352 23.15 18.79 -1.63
C GLU A 352 24.54 18.93 -2.27
N ASP A 353 24.65 19.54 -3.46
CA ASP A 353 25.93 19.81 -4.14
C ASP A 353 26.82 20.83 -3.38
N GLY A 354 26.25 21.72 -2.58
CA GLY A 354 27.00 22.69 -1.76
C GLY A 354 27.50 22.15 -0.41
N ARG A 355 27.24 20.88 -0.09
CA ARG A 355 27.68 20.20 1.13
C ARG A 355 28.66 19.06 0.91
N GLY A 356 29.04 18.76 -0.32
CA GLY A 356 30.14 17.89 -0.69
C GLY A 356 31.41 18.72 -0.93
#